data_b39ece7b7409b7367b1bf1ff5a045306
#
_entry.id   b39ece7b7409b7367b1bf1ff5a045306
#
_cell.length_a   1.000
_cell.length_b   1.000
_cell.length_c   1.000
_cell.angle_alpha   90.00
_cell.angle_beta   90.00
_cell.angle_gamma   90.00
#
_symmetry.space_group_name_H-M   'P 1'
#
loop_
_entity.id
_entity.type
_entity.pdbx_description
1 polymer ?
#
loop_
_entity_poly.entity_id
_entity_poly.type
_entity_poly.pdbx_seq_one_letter_code
_entity_poly.pdbx_strand_id
1 'polypeptide(L)'
;LLYGGNAIGGVVNTFDNRIPTEAIEGIQGAGELRYGGAATTRSSAGKLEAGDGSFALHLDANARTFNDLKIPGYARSRHAPQSEDGDEKKGRLGNSNGRQDGGAVGGSYTWDDGYAGLSYSNYDANYGSPAEQDVRIRMKQDHYAFASELRNLQGPFSSLKFNAGYTDYEHREIEDGE
;
A
#
# COMPACT_ATOMS: atom_id res chain seq x y z
N LEU A 1 -19.66 -15.74 4.54
CA LEU A 1 -18.54 -15.61 3.56
C LEU A 1 -18.26 -14.13 3.20
N LEU A 2 -18.05 -13.29 4.23
CA LEU A 2 -17.80 -11.86 4.08
C LEU A 2 -16.52 -11.55 3.28
N TYR A 3 -15.55 -12.46 3.24
CA TYR A 3 -14.21 -12.24 2.68
C TYR A 3 -13.85 -13.21 1.54
N GLY A 4 -14.86 -13.89 0.96
CA GLY A 4 -14.67 -14.81 -0.15
C GLY A 4 -14.25 -16.22 0.27
N GLY A 5 -14.29 -17.16 -0.70
CA GLY A 5 -14.06 -18.58 -0.47
C GLY A 5 -12.61 -18.99 -0.25
N ASN A 6 -11.64 -18.11 -0.54
CA ASN A 6 -10.21 -18.43 -0.48
C ASN A 6 -9.53 -18.01 0.83
N ALA A 7 -10.29 -17.46 1.79
CA ALA A 7 -9.76 -17.00 3.08
C ALA A 7 -9.57 -18.15 4.09
N ILE A 8 -8.89 -19.24 3.70
CA ILE A 8 -8.73 -20.45 4.50
C ILE A 8 -7.80 -20.24 5.69
N GLY A 9 -6.76 -19.41 5.53
CA GLY A 9 -5.75 -19.17 6.56
C GLY A 9 -6.01 -17.93 7.43
N GLY A 10 -7.03 -17.15 7.10
CA GLY A 10 -7.37 -15.90 7.77
C GLY A 10 -7.47 -14.71 6.81
N VAL A 11 -7.89 -13.58 7.34
CA VAL A 11 -8.01 -12.31 6.61
C VAL A 11 -7.33 -11.21 7.41
N VAL A 12 -6.48 -10.45 6.74
CA VAL A 12 -5.99 -9.17 7.23
C VAL A 12 -6.77 -8.07 6.51
N ASN A 13 -7.58 -7.33 7.25
CA ASN A 13 -8.32 -6.21 6.71
C ASN A 13 -7.70 -4.90 7.22
N THR A 14 -7.41 -3.98 6.31
CA THR A 14 -6.88 -2.66 6.63
C THR A 14 -8.00 -1.63 6.46
N PHE A 15 -8.26 -0.90 7.52
CA PHE A 15 -9.16 0.25 7.48
C PHE A 15 -8.32 1.50 7.31
N ASP A 16 -8.49 2.17 6.20
CA ASP A 16 -8.00 3.53 5.97
C ASP A 16 -9.20 4.51 5.99
N ASN A 17 -8.92 5.80 6.02
CA ASN A 17 -9.96 6.82 5.99
C ASN A 17 -10.06 7.49 4.61
N ARG A 18 -9.72 6.79 3.54
CA ARG A 18 -9.77 7.32 2.18
C ARG A 18 -11.17 7.71 1.75
N ILE A 19 -12.18 6.99 2.27
CA ILE A 19 -13.58 7.42 2.23
C ILE A 19 -13.98 7.73 3.67
N PRO A 20 -13.98 9.01 4.09
CA PRO A 20 -14.40 9.37 5.45
C PRO A 20 -15.84 8.94 5.72
N THR A 21 -16.05 8.23 6.81
CA THR A 21 -17.36 7.67 7.19
C THR A 21 -18.09 8.53 8.24
N GLU A 22 -17.37 9.50 8.80
CA GLU A 22 -17.87 10.42 9.82
C GLU A 22 -17.62 11.87 9.36
N ALA A 23 -18.42 12.79 9.88
CA ALA A 23 -18.26 14.21 9.60
C ALA A 23 -16.87 14.70 10.04
N ILE A 24 -16.22 15.46 9.16
CA ILE A 24 -14.97 16.15 9.46
C ILE A 24 -15.23 17.66 9.43
N GLU A 25 -14.79 18.37 10.46
CA GLU A 25 -14.82 19.82 10.52
C GLU A 25 -13.41 20.39 10.56
N GLY A 26 -13.14 21.35 9.65
CA GLY A 26 -11.84 22.01 9.55
C GLY A 26 -10.81 21.16 8.79
N ILE A 27 -9.53 21.36 9.12
CA ILE A 27 -8.40 20.72 8.43
C ILE A 27 -7.50 20.06 9.47
N GLN A 28 -7.12 18.82 9.20
CA GLN A 28 -6.16 18.07 10.01
C GLN A 28 -5.19 17.32 9.12
N GLY A 29 -3.97 17.08 9.61
CA GLY A 29 -2.98 16.36 8.86
C GLY A 29 -1.91 15.74 9.75
N ALA A 30 -1.20 14.78 9.17
CA ALA A 30 -0.06 14.14 9.82
C ALA A 30 1.02 13.84 8.78
N GLY A 31 2.28 13.86 9.22
CA GLY A 31 3.41 13.52 8.38
C GLY A 31 4.45 12.72 9.16
N GLU A 32 5.14 11.86 8.45
CA GLU A 32 6.19 11.03 9.02
C GLU A 32 7.39 10.96 8.07
N LEU A 33 8.60 11.07 8.63
CA LEU A 33 9.85 10.85 7.94
C LEU A 33 10.65 9.80 8.71
N ARG A 34 11.12 8.78 8.02
CA ARG A 34 11.99 7.75 8.59
C ARG A 34 13.27 7.60 7.81
N TYR A 35 14.37 7.41 8.52
CA TYR A 35 15.68 7.12 7.95
C TYR A 35 16.43 6.10 8.80
N GLY A 36 16.96 5.06 8.18
CA GLY A 36 17.81 4.08 8.89
C GLY A 36 17.63 2.64 8.44
N GLY A 37 18.05 1.73 9.32
CA GLY A 37 18.00 0.29 9.10
C GLY A 37 19.13 -0.24 8.22
N ALA A 38 19.22 -1.57 8.11
CA ALA A 38 20.26 -2.26 7.37
C ALA A 38 20.24 -1.97 5.86
N ALA A 39 19.09 -1.61 5.31
CA ALA A 39 18.91 -1.20 3.92
C ALA A 39 19.07 0.32 3.71
N THR A 40 19.46 1.08 4.73
CA THR A 40 19.51 2.55 4.64
C THR A 40 18.20 3.12 4.04
N THR A 41 17.09 2.67 4.57
CA THR A 41 15.77 3.04 4.12
C THR A 41 15.52 4.53 4.36
N ARG A 42 14.93 5.19 3.37
CA ARG A 42 14.36 6.54 3.48
C ARG A 42 12.89 6.42 3.16
N SER A 43 12.04 6.88 4.04
CA SER A 43 10.60 6.91 3.77
C SER A 43 9.97 8.19 4.27
N SER A 44 8.95 8.62 3.55
CA SER A 44 8.07 9.71 3.90
C SER A 44 6.62 9.27 3.72
N ALA A 45 5.76 9.72 4.59
CA ALA A 45 4.32 9.57 4.45
C ALA A 45 3.64 10.83 4.97
N GLY A 46 2.52 11.18 4.37
CA GLY A 46 1.71 12.30 4.80
C GLY A 46 0.25 12.07 4.48
N LYS A 47 -0.63 12.61 5.31
CA LYS A 47 -2.06 12.67 5.06
C LYS A 47 -2.63 14.03 5.43
N LEU A 48 -3.67 14.41 4.73
CA LEU A 48 -4.48 15.61 4.98
C LEU A 48 -5.95 15.23 4.89
N GLU A 49 -6.73 15.70 5.83
CA GLU A 49 -8.16 15.54 5.86
C GLU A 49 -8.79 16.91 6.09
N ALA A 50 -9.85 17.22 5.36
CA ALA A 50 -10.56 18.48 5.46
C ALA A 50 -12.06 18.27 5.28
N GLY A 51 -12.88 19.10 5.95
CA GLY A 51 -14.33 19.02 5.79
C GLY A 51 -15.06 20.21 6.41
N ASP A 52 -16.34 20.30 6.08
CA ASP A 52 -17.28 21.35 6.55
C ASP A 52 -18.41 20.78 7.42
N GLY A 53 -18.26 19.51 7.87
CA GLY A 53 -19.29 18.80 8.64
C GLY A 53 -20.20 17.92 7.78
N SER A 54 -20.32 18.20 6.49
CA SER A 54 -21.11 17.40 5.55
C SER A 54 -20.25 16.79 4.46
N PHE A 55 -19.38 17.59 3.84
CA PHE A 55 -18.39 17.11 2.87
C PHE A 55 -17.07 16.87 3.57
N ALA A 56 -16.45 15.75 3.29
CA ALA A 56 -15.14 15.39 3.78
C ALA A 56 -14.22 14.97 2.62
N LEU A 57 -12.97 15.43 2.68
CA LEU A 57 -11.91 15.12 1.73
C LEU A 57 -10.75 14.43 2.48
N HIS A 58 -10.17 13.43 1.85
CA HIS A 58 -8.95 12.76 2.30
C HIS A 58 -7.91 12.78 1.18
N LEU A 59 -6.68 13.10 1.54
CA LEU A 59 -5.49 13.01 0.69
C LEU A 59 -4.40 12.27 1.47
N ASP A 60 -3.76 11.29 0.86
CA ASP A 60 -2.54 10.68 1.39
C ASP A 60 -1.49 10.47 0.29
N ALA A 61 -0.22 10.48 0.70
CA ALA A 61 0.89 10.12 -0.17
C ALA A 61 2.01 9.50 0.65
N ASN A 62 2.71 8.56 0.04
CA ASN A 62 3.88 7.94 0.65
C ASN A 62 4.96 7.67 -0.40
N ALA A 63 6.22 7.67 0.05
CA ALA A 63 7.34 7.27 -0.78
C ALA A 63 8.38 6.57 0.10
N ARG A 64 8.98 5.52 -0.45
CA ARG A 64 10.03 4.75 0.23
C ARG A 64 11.11 4.34 -0.76
N THR A 65 12.37 4.53 -0.38
CA THR A 65 13.55 4.01 -1.09
C THR A 65 14.41 3.22 -0.12
N PHE A 66 14.98 2.15 -0.58
CA PHE A 66 15.89 1.33 0.20
C PHE A 66 17.01 0.79 -0.68
N ASN A 67 18.21 0.78 -0.14
CA ASN A 67 19.39 0.23 -0.79
C ASN A 67 19.51 -1.27 -0.52
N ASP A 68 20.49 -1.91 -1.12
CA ASP A 68 20.81 -3.29 -0.81
C ASP A 68 21.03 -3.49 0.70
N LEU A 69 20.45 -4.57 1.20
CA LEU A 69 20.50 -4.92 2.62
C LEU A 69 21.95 -5.21 3.05
N LYS A 70 22.40 -4.53 4.08
CA LYS A 70 23.68 -4.85 4.73
C LYS A 70 23.53 -6.13 5.54
N ILE A 71 24.40 -7.09 5.29
CA ILE A 71 24.42 -8.39 5.97
C ILE A 71 25.81 -8.68 6.56
N PRO A 72 25.91 -9.44 7.64
CA PRO A 72 27.22 -9.90 8.15
C PRO A 72 27.74 -11.07 7.31
N GLY A 73 28.68 -10.83 6.41
CA GLY A 73 29.29 -11.89 5.60
C GLY A 73 28.75 -11.99 4.17
N TYR A 74 28.61 -13.19 3.67
CA TYR A 74 28.11 -13.49 2.33
C TYR A 74 26.64 -13.92 2.39
N ALA A 75 25.89 -13.65 1.33
CA ALA A 75 24.47 -14.02 1.23
C ALA A 75 24.29 -15.54 1.16
N ARG A 76 25.17 -16.23 0.46
CA ARG A 76 25.13 -17.70 0.32
C ARG A 76 25.79 -18.40 1.49
N SER A 77 25.28 -19.57 1.80
CA SER A 77 25.91 -20.49 2.76
C SER A 77 27.27 -20.98 2.22
N ARG A 78 28.24 -21.20 3.10
CA ARG A 78 29.56 -21.81 2.75
C ARG A 78 29.44 -23.19 2.11
N HIS A 79 28.29 -23.84 2.25
CA HIS A 79 28.02 -25.17 1.70
C HIS A 79 27.20 -25.14 0.40
N ALA A 80 26.80 -23.94 -0.06
CA ALA A 80 26.10 -23.80 -1.33
C ALA A 80 27.12 -23.85 -2.50
N PRO A 81 26.75 -24.40 -3.66
CA PRO A 81 27.59 -24.33 -4.86
C PRO A 81 27.96 -22.88 -5.17
N GLN A 82 29.20 -22.64 -5.61
CA GLN A 82 29.59 -21.30 -6.07
C GLN A 82 28.77 -20.93 -7.29
N SER A 83 28.33 -19.67 -7.35
CA SER A 83 27.72 -19.16 -8.59
C SER A 83 28.79 -19.06 -9.66
N GLU A 84 28.43 -19.39 -10.89
CA GLU A 84 29.32 -19.26 -12.05
C GLU A 84 29.76 -17.80 -12.27
N ASP A 85 28.99 -16.83 -11.79
CA ASP A 85 29.20 -15.39 -12.02
C ASP A 85 30.13 -14.68 -10.98
N GLY A 86 30.67 -15.39 -10.01
CA GLY A 86 31.77 -14.91 -9.16
C GLY A 86 31.58 -13.60 -8.36
N ASP A 87 30.48 -12.90 -8.49
CA ASP A 87 30.28 -11.50 -8.06
C ASP A 87 29.57 -11.34 -6.71
N GLU A 88 29.67 -12.31 -5.82
CA GLU A 88 29.05 -12.23 -4.50
C GLU A 88 29.78 -11.23 -3.59
N LYS A 89 29.19 -10.04 -3.42
CA LYS A 89 29.75 -9.00 -2.57
C LYS A 89 29.56 -9.33 -1.08
N LYS A 90 30.68 -9.40 -0.35
CA LYS A 90 30.63 -9.52 1.11
C LYS A 90 29.99 -8.29 1.73
N GLY A 91 29.12 -8.51 2.71
CA GLY A 91 28.50 -7.43 3.50
C GLY A 91 27.23 -6.82 2.88
N ARG A 92 26.79 -7.33 1.73
CA ARG A 92 25.56 -6.87 1.06
C ARG A 92 24.82 -8.03 0.42
N LEU A 93 23.50 -7.97 0.51
CA LEU A 93 22.60 -8.83 -0.25
C LEU A 93 22.29 -8.11 -1.57
N GLY A 94 22.87 -8.56 -2.67
CA GLY A 94 22.68 -7.97 -3.99
C GLY A 94 21.22 -8.00 -4.42
N ASN A 95 20.84 -7.06 -5.29
CA ASN A 95 19.50 -6.93 -5.86
C ASN A 95 18.36 -6.96 -4.82
N SER A 96 18.61 -6.43 -3.62
CA SER A 96 17.60 -6.28 -2.57
C SER A 96 17.13 -4.83 -2.39
N ASN A 97 17.59 -3.92 -3.25
CA ASN A 97 17.19 -2.52 -3.27
C ASN A 97 15.86 -2.31 -3.96
N GLY A 98 15.24 -1.16 -3.71
CA GLY A 98 14.01 -0.80 -4.41
C GLY A 98 13.47 0.57 -4.01
N ARG A 99 12.38 0.92 -4.69
CA ARG A 99 11.57 2.09 -4.39
C ARG A 99 10.09 1.72 -4.46
N GLN A 100 9.30 2.41 -3.67
CA GLN A 100 7.85 2.30 -3.63
C GLN A 100 7.29 3.69 -3.42
N ASP A 101 6.24 4.02 -4.14
CA ASP A 101 5.50 5.26 -3.94
C ASP A 101 4.02 5.04 -4.23
N GLY A 102 3.19 5.88 -3.64
CA GLY A 102 1.76 5.81 -3.82
C GLY A 102 1.05 6.98 -3.18
N GLY A 103 -0.21 7.11 -3.52
CA GLY A 103 -1.05 8.13 -2.97
C GLY A 103 -2.53 7.81 -3.15
N ALA A 104 -3.35 8.58 -2.49
CA ALA A 104 -4.79 8.48 -2.63
C ALA A 104 -5.47 9.83 -2.49
N VAL A 105 -6.60 9.93 -3.14
CA VAL A 105 -7.60 10.96 -2.95
C VAL A 105 -8.95 10.31 -2.72
N GLY A 106 -9.69 10.80 -1.77
CA GLY A 106 -11.05 10.34 -1.54
C GLY A 106 -11.90 11.42 -0.92
N GLY A 107 -13.18 11.22 -0.95
CA GLY A 107 -14.13 12.14 -0.37
C GLY A 107 -15.48 11.49 -0.15
N SER A 108 -16.22 12.07 0.75
CA SER A 108 -17.56 11.61 1.10
C SER A 108 -18.47 12.77 1.41
N TYR A 109 -19.75 12.49 1.26
CA TYR A 109 -20.83 13.28 1.83
C TYR A 109 -21.40 12.49 3.01
N THR A 110 -21.46 13.11 4.16
CA THR A 110 -21.96 12.54 5.41
C THR A 110 -23.21 13.30 5.88
N TRP A 111 -24.17 12.57 6.40
CA TRP A 111 -25.38 13.10 7.01
C TRP A 111 -25.73 12.29 8.26
N ASP A 112 -26.72 12.71 9.05
CA ASP A 112 -27.05 12.11 10.35
C ASP A 112 -27.21 10.58 10.30
N ASP A 113 -27.86 10.08 9.25
CA ASP A 113 -28.19 8.67 9.09
C ASP A 113 -27.32 7.93 8.07
N GLY A 114 -26.14 8.46 7.70
CA GLY A 114 -25.28 7.72 6.81
C GLY A 114 -24.17 8.52 6.13
N TYR A 115 -23.56 7.88 5.14
CA TYR A 115 -22.56 8.48 4.26
C TYR A 115 -22.56 7.81 2.89
N ALA A 116 -22.01 8.51 1.91
CA ALA A 116 -21.62 7.94 0.62
C ALA A 116 -20.34 8.62 0.12
N GLY A 117 -19.41 7.85 -0.40
CA GLY A 117 -18.14 8.39 -0.84
C GLY A 117 -17.41 7.53 -1.85
N LEU A 118 -16.38 8.13 -2.42
CA LEU A 118 -15.51 7.55 -3.44
C LEU A 118 -14.05 7.77 -3.07
N SER A 119 -13.18 6.86 -3.51
CA SER A 119 -11.75 7.08 -3.46
C SER A 119 -11.05 6.48 -4.67
N TYR A 120 -9.92 7.07 -5.00
CA TYR A 120 -8.94 6.55 -5.93
C TYR A 120 -7.59 6.48 -5.24
N SER A 121 -6.86 5.41 -5.44
CA SER A 121 -5.47 5.30 -5.00
C SER A 121 -4.61 4.61 -6.03
N ASN A 122 -3.35 5.02 -6.09
CA ASN A 122 -2.33 4.38 -6.90
C ASN A 122 -1.19 3.86 -6.02
N TYR A 123 -0.49 2.85 -6.52
CA TYR A 123 0.72 2.31 -5.92
C TYR A 123 1.67 1.84 -7.00
N ASP A 124 2.91 2.31 -6.95
CA ASP A 124 4.01 1.91 -7.82
C ASP A 124 5.15 1.33 -6.98
N ALA A 125 5.72 0.22 -7.45
CA ALA A 125 6.91 -0.38 -6.85
C ALA A 125 7.89 -0.89 -7.91
N ASN A 126 9.18 -0.71 -7.63
CA ASN A 126 10.26 -1.29 -8.41
C ASN A 126 11.33 -1.80 -7.43
N TYR A 127 11.52 -3.10 -7.39
CA TYR A 127 12.46 -3.73 -6.45
C TYR A 127 13.11 -4.97 -7.10
N GLY A 128 14.28 -5.33 -6.60
CA GLY A 128 15.00 -6.51 -7.06
C GLY A 128 14.63 -7.77 -6.31
N SER A 129 14.92 -8.91 -6.92
CA SER A 129 14.84 -10.24 -6.32
C SER A 129 16.23 -10.69 -5.88
N PRO A 130 16.50 -10.87 -4.57
CA PRO A 130 17.81 -11.37 -4.14
C PRO A 130 18.11 -12.80 -4.60
N ALA A 131 17.09 -13.55 -5.02
CA ALA A 131 17.25 -14.90 -5.54
C ALA A 131 17.82 -14.91 -6.98
N GLU A 132 17.54 -13.83 -7.71
CA GLU A 132 17.92 -13.66 -9.13
C GLU A 132 18.48 -12.25 -9.31
N GLN A 133 19.81 -12.15 -9.53
CA GLN A 133 20.49 -10.86 -9.47
C GLN A 133 20.11 -9.90 -10.60
N ASP A 134 19.68 -10.43 -11.73
CA ASP A 134 19.34 -9.65 -12.94
C ASP A 134 17.84 -9.40 -13.09
N VAL A 135 17.01 -9.88 -12.12
CA VAL A 135 15.56 -9.73 -12.17
C VAL A 135 15.09 -8.53 -11.37
N ARG A 136 14.32 -7.66 -12.02
CA ARG A 136 13.62 -6.53 -11.41
C ARG A 136 12.12 -6.74 -11.50
N ILE A 137 11.45 -6.48 -10.39
CA ILE A 137 9.98 -6.55 -10.30
C ILE A 137 9.44 -5.12 -10.38
N ARG A 138 8.55 -4.88 -11.34
CA ARG A 138 7.75 -3.66 -11.43
C ARG A 138 6.30 -4.00 -11.16
N MET A 139 5.70 -3.27 -10.25
CA MET A 139 4.31 -3.43 -9.87
C MET A 139 3.61 -2.09 -9.93
N LYS A 140 2.42 -2.06 -10.54
CA LYS A 140 1.52 -0.92 -10.57
C LYS A 140 0.14 -1.37 -10.14
N GLN A 141 -0.52 -0.54 -9.37
CA GLN A 141 -1.89 -0.78 -8.96
C GLN A 141 -2.65 0.54 -8.92
N ASP A 142 -3.78 0.55 -9.59
CA ASP A 142 -4.80 1.60 -9.50
C ASP A 142 -6.05 1.00 -8.86
N HIS A 143 -6.54 1.62 -7.82
CA HIS A 143 -7.71 1.13 -7.10
C HIS A 143 -8.76 2.23 -6.96
N TYR A 144 -10.00 1.90 -7.34
CA TYR A 144 -11.18 2.73 -7.22
C TYR A 144 -12.13 2.08 -6.22
N ALA A 145 -12.64 2.84 -5.27
CA ALA A 145 -13.58 2.35 -4.28
C ALA A 145 -14.79 3.27 -4.16
N PHE A 146 -15.91 2.66 -3.89
CA PHE A 146 -17.16 3.30 -3.46
C PHE A 146 -17.60 2.65 -2.15
N ALA A 147 -18.01 3.47 -1.19
CA ALA A 147 -18.61 2.99 0.05
C ALA A 147 -19.81 3.85 0.43
N SER A 148 -20.84 3.22 0.95
CA SER A 148 -22.05 3.89 1.44
C SER A 148 -22.65 3.12 2.59
N GLU A 149 -23.23 3.83 3.54
CA GLU A 149 -24.00 3.25 4.63
C GLU A 149 -25.23 4.10 4.90
N LEU A 150 -26.36 3.43 5.03
CA LEU A 150 -27.58 3.97 5.61
C LEU A 150 -27.76 3.37 7.00
N ARG A 151 -28.01 4.21 8.01
CA ARG A 151 -28.16 3.85 9.41
C ARG A 151 -29.59 4.18 9.86
N ASN A 152 -29.98 3.69 11.03
CA ASN A 152 -31.27 4.01 11.66
C ASN A 152 -32.50 3.66 10.78
N LEU A 153 -32.38 2.64 9.95
CA LEU A 153 -33.48 2.18 9.11
C LEU A 153 -34.63 1.64 9.99
N GLN A 154 -35.86 2.07 9.68
CA GLN A 154 -37.04 1.51 10.32
C GLN A 154 -37.47 0.24 9.57
N GLY A 155 -37.37 -0.92 10.25
CA GLY A 155 -37.74 -2.18 9.64
C GLY A 155 -36.97 -3.37 10.21
N PRO A 156 -36.91 -4.49 9.48
CA PRO A 156 -36.17 -5.68 9.92
C PRO A 156 -34.64 -5.50 9.91
N PHE A 157 -34.13 -4.46 9.24
CA PHE A 157 -32.71 -4.12 9.18
C PHE A 157 -32.48 -2.75 9.80
N SER A 158 -31.49 -2.65 10.69
CA SER A 158 -31.10 -1.39 11.34
C SER A 158 -30.14 -0.55 10.47
N SER A 159 -29.40 -1.20 9.57
CA SER A 159 -28.50 -0.52 8.66
C SER A 159 -28.33 -1.30 7.34
N LEU A 160 -27.91 -0.57 6.31
CA LEU A 160 -27.54 -1.12 5.00
C LEU A 160 -26.17 -0.57 4.62
N LYS A 161 -25.20 -1.45 4.35
CA LYS A 161 -23.87 -1.10 3.86
C LYS A 161 -23.69 -1.59 2.43
N PHE A 162 -23.11 -0.73 1.60
CA PHE A 162 -22.72 -1.09 0.25
C PHE A 162 -21.27 -0.69 0.02
N ASN A 163 -20.47 -1.64 -0.48
CA ASN A 163 -19.08 -1.42 -0.87
C ASN A 163 -18.86 -2.00 -2.26
N ALA A 164 -18.16 -1.25 -3.10
CA ALA A 164 -17.70 -1.69 -4.40
C ALA A 164 -16.26 -1.26 -4.61
N GLY A 165 -15.48 -2.08 -5.28
CA GLY A 165 -14.09 -1.78 -5.60
C GLY A 165 -13.71 -2.35 -6.96
N TYR A 166 -12.86 -1.62 -7.65
CA TYR A 166 -12.21 -2.07 -8.88
C TYR A 166 -10.72 -1.81 -8.77
N THR A 167 -9.93 -2.83 -9.09
CA THR A 167 -8.46 -2.75 -9.06
C THR A 167 -7.92 -3.13 -10.42
N ASP A 168 -7.14 -2.24 -11.01
CA ASP A 168 -6.26 -2.54 -12.14
C ASP A 168 -4.85 -2.81 -11.58
N TYR A 169 -4.33 -3.99 -11.86
CA TYR A 169 -3.07 -4.46 -11.30
C TYR A 169 -2.17 -5.01 -12.40
N GLU A 170 -0.96 -4.49 -12.46
CA GLU A 170 0.08 -4.94 -13.37
C GLU A 170 1.32 -5.36 -12.56
N HIS A 171 1.84 -6.54 -12.90
CA HIS A 171 3.09 -7.07 -12.36
C HIS A 171 3.97 -7.50 -13.53
N ARG A 172 5.19 -7.01 -13.59
CA ARG A 172 6.19 -7.39 -14.60
C ARG A 172 7.48 -7.79 -13.91
N GLU A 173 8.01 -8.91 -14.34
CA GLU A 173 9.39 -9.30 -14.10
C GLU A 173 10.21 -8.86 -15.31
N ILE A 174 11.31 -8.19 -15.08
CA ILE A 174 12.20 -7.65 -16.14
C ILE A 174 13.57 -8.23 -15.87
N GLU A 175 14.07 -9.01 -16.81
CA GLU A 175 15.44 -9.50 -16.81
C GLU A 175 16.33 -8.53 -17.60
N ASP A 176 17.56 -8.25 -17.08
CA ASP A 176 18.53 -7.43 -17.81
C ASP A 176 18.97 -8.18 -19.08
N GLY A 177 18.44 -7.74 -20.23
CA GLY A 177 18.75 -8.34 -21.55
C GLY A 177 17.59 -8.37 -22.54
N GLU A 178 16.37 -8.01 -22.13
CA GLU A 178 15.21 -7.81 -23.03
C GLU A 178 14.71 -6.36 -23.05
#